data_363cbe256c240da57c6bf4d66bb2bf44
#
_entry.id   363cbe256c240da57c6bf4d66bb2bf44
#
_cell.length_a   1.000
_cell.length_b   1.000
_cell.length_c   1.000
_cell.angle_alpha   90.00
_cell.angle_beta   90.00
_cell.angle_gamma   90.00
#
_symmetry.space_group_name_H-M   'P 1'
#
loop_
_entity.id
_entity.type
_entity.pdbx_description
1 polymer ?
#
loop_
_entity_poly.entity_id
_entity_poly.type
_entity_poly.pdbx_seq_one_letter_code
_entity_poly.pdbx_strand_id
1 'polypeptide(L)'
;MIDFTNKLKKRELPKRINPIEIYESLDRRSEAGPLRPSQKKILEEWFNKRKNERDNIIKLHTGEGKTLIGLLILQSKINETNAPCIYICPNIYLAKQAVKDAEKFGIPYCIIDQSKTIPDDFLAGRKILITHVQKLFNGKTAFGLGSKSIQVDSIILDDSQACIDAI
;
A
#
# COMPACT_ATOMS: atom_id res chain seq x y z
N MET A 1 -29.23 -23.36 -30.41
CA MET A 1 -28.99 -23.16 -28.98
C MET A 1 -27.76 -22.26 -28.87
N ILE A 2 -27.95 -21.01 -28.50
CA ILE A 2 -26.85 -20.03 -28.42
C ILE A 2 -26.11 -20.31 -27.13
N ASP A 3 -24.85 -20.72 -27.25
CA ASP A 3 -23.97 -21.00 -26.10
C ASP A 3 -23.56 -19.68 -25.42
N PHE A 4 -24.19 -19.36 -24.29
CA PHE A 4 -23.90 -18.18 -23.49
C PHE A 4 -22.64 -18.33 -22.59
N THR A 5 -22.04 -19.52 -22.54
CA THR A 5 -20.91 -19.81 -21.63
C THR A 5 -19.60 -19.13 -22.08
N ASN A 6 -19.47 -18.74 -23.33
CA ASN A 6 -18.26 -18.08 -23.88
C ASN A 6 -18.24 -16.56 -23.82
N LYS A 7 -19.32 -15.91 -23.39
CA LYS A 7 -19.42 -14.44 -23.31
C LYS A 7 -19.08 -13.82 -21.94
N LEU A 8 -18.82 -14.64 -20.95
CA LEU A 8 -18.46 -14.21 -19.58
C LEU A 8 -16.96 -14.33 -19.28
N LYS A 9 -16.07 -14.27 -20.26
CA LYS A 9 -14.70 -13.82 -19.98
C LYS A 9 -14.84 -12.36 -19.56
N LYS A 10 -14.95 -12.10 -18.23
CA LYS A 10 -14.73 -10.76 -17.67
C LYS A 10 -13.47 -10.22 -18.33
N ARG A 11 -13.62 -9.27 -19.26
CA ARG A 11 -12.50 -8.42 -19.65
C ARG A 11 -12.09 -7.71 -18.38
N GLU A 12 -11.03 -8.20 -17.73
CA GLU A 12 -10.39 -7.45 -16.66
C GLU A 12 -9.96 -6.14 -17.30
N LEU A 13 -10.65 -5.07 -16.94
CA LEU A 13 -10.24 -3.73 -17.35
C LEU A 13 -8.82 -3.53 -16.83
N PRO A 14 -7.91 -2.95 -17.64
CA PRO A 14 -6.55 -2.71 -17.20
C PRO A 14 -6.58 -1.90 -15.90
N LYS A 15 -5.88 -2.38 -14.88
CA LYS A 15 -5.80 -1.69 -13.58
C LYS A 15 -5.17 -0.32 -13.79
N ARG A 16 -5.77 0.70 -13.19
CA ARG A 16 -5.18 2.05 -13.18
C ARG A 16 -3.90 2.02 -12.36
N ILE A 17 -2.82 2.58 -12.91
CA ILE A 17 -1.51 2.67 -12.24
C ILE A 17 -1.16 4.10 -11.79
N ASN A 18 -1.78 5.12 -12.38
CA ASN A 18 -1.60 6.50 -11.93
C ASN A 18 -2.28 6.68 -10.56
N PRO A 19 -1.56 7.09 -9.49
CA PRO A 19 -2.12 7.17 -8.15
C PRO A 19 -3.27 8.18 -8.01
N ILE A 20 -3.31 9.22 -8.84
CA ILE A 20 -4.41 10.19 -8.86
C ILE A 20 -5.66 9.56 -9.45
N GLU A 21 -5.55 8.87 -10.59
CA GLU A 21 -6.66 8.13 -11.20
C GLU A 21 -7.16 7.01 -10.31
N ILE A 22 -6.25 6.34 -9.58
CA ILE A 22 -6.61 5.35 -8.55
C ILE A 22 -7.50 6.03 -7.52
N TYR A 23 -7.05 7.15 -6.92
CA TYR A 23 -7.81 7.87 -5.90
C TYR A 23 -9.20 8.31 -6.38
N GLU A 24 -9.30 8.79 -7.61
CA GLU A 24 -10.58 9.20 -8.21
C GLU A 24 -11.55 8.03 -8.41
N SER A 25 -11.04 6.81 -8.54
CA SER A 25 -11.84 5.60 -8.76
C SER A 25 -12.19 4.82 -7.48
N LEU A 26 -11.63 5.19 -6.32
CA LEU A 26 -11.88 4.50 -5.05
C LEU A 26 -13.30 4.80 -4.52
N ASP A 27 -13.91 3.77 -3.90
CA ASP A 27 -15.14 3.92 -3.13
C ASP A 27 -14.80 4.49 -1.74
N ARG A 28 -14.71 5.82 -1.68
CA ARG A 28 -14.31 6.57 -0.49
C ARG A 28 -15.50 6.91 0.39
N ARG A 29 -15.27 7.00 1.70
CA ARG A 29 -16.29 7.56 2.61
C ARG A 29 -16.59 9.02 2.27
N SER A 30 -17.78 9.49 2.57
CA SER A 30 -18.25 10.85 2.23
C SER A 30 -17.37 11.98 2.79
N GLU A 31 -16.70 11.75 3.94
CA GLU A 31 -15.76 12.71 4.53
C GLU A 31 -14.38 12.74 3.85
N ALA A 32 -14.10 11.82 2.94
CA ALA A 32 -12.87 11.84 2.16
C ALA A 32 -13.01 12.78 0.96
N GLY A 33 -12.61 14.03 1.16
CA GLY A 33 -12.61 15.06 0.12
C GLY A 33 -11.64 14.78 -1.05
N PRO A 34 -11.51 15.71 -2.00
CA PRO A 34 -10.56 15.60 -3.09
C PRO A 34 -9.11 15.65 -2.59
N LEU A 35 -8.16 15.15 -3.39
CA LEU A 35 -6.73 15.32 -3.12
C LEU A 35 -6.38 16.81 -2.98
N ARG A 36 -5.61 17.14 -1.95
CA ARG A 36 -5.08 18.49 -1.77
C ARG A 36 -4.05 18.80 -2.87
N PRO A 37 -3.86 20.08 -3.24
CA PRO A 37 -2.89 20.46 -4.27
C PRO A 37 -1.47 19.95 -4.01
N SER A 38 -1.00 19.96 -2.75
CA SER A 38 0.30 19.42 -2.35
C SER A 38 0.40 17.92 -2.58
N GLN A 39 -0.64 17.18 -2.23
CA GLN A 39 -0.70 15.72 -2.46
C GLN A 39 -0.67 15.37 -3.95
N LYS A 40 -1.48 16.08 -4.76
CA LYS A 40 -1.49 15.91 -6.22
C LYS A 40 -0.10 16.12 -6.81
N LYS A 41 0.54 17.25 -6.48
CA LYS A 41 1.88 17.58 -6.98
C LYS A 41 2.91 16.49 -6.66
N ILE A 42 2.90 15.97 -5.43
CA ILE A 42 3.84 14.91 -5.01
C ILE A 42 3.57 13.60 -5.75
N LEU A 43 2.30 13.20 -5.87
CA LEU A 43 1.94 11.98 -6.58
C LEU A 43 2.27 12.06 -8.08
N GLU A 44 2.05 13.22 -8.71
CA GLU A 44 2.45 13.49 -10.10
C GLU A 44 3.98 13.42 -10.27
N GLU A 45 4.74 14.07 -9.38
CA GLU A 45 6.20 14.06 -9.43
C GLU A 45 6.75 12.65 -9.24
N TRP A 46 6.24 11.92 -8.24
CA TRP A 46 6.62 10.54 -8.01
C TRP A 46 6.31 9.68 -9.24
N PHE A 47 5.10 9.71 -9.74
CA PHE A 47 4.67 8.88 -10.86
C PHE A 47 5.45 9.14 -12.15
N ASN A 48 5.70 10.41 -12.47
CA ASN A 48 6.34 10.79 -13.73
C ASN A 48 7.86 10.69 -13.69
N LYS A 49 8.50 10.85 -12.52
CA LYS A 49 9.95 10.99 -12.45
C LYS A 49 10.63 9.96 -11.54
N ARG A 50 9.94 9.43 -10.53
CA ARG A 50 10.55 8.69 -9.42
C ARG A 50 10.08 7.25 -9.27
N LYS A 51 9.00 6.84 -9.91
CA LYS A 51 8.39 5.52 -9.68
C LYS A 51 9.33 4.33 -9.94
N ASN A 52 10.34 4.51 -10.79
CA ASN A 52 11.33 3.49 -11.15
C ASN A 52 12.64 3.63 -10.35
N GLU A 53 12.75 4.64 -9.48
CA GLU A 53 13.90 4.77 -8.61
C GLU A 53 13.76 3.81 -7.43
N ARG A 54 14.87 3.18 -7.04
CA ARG A 54 14.89 2.22 -5.95
C ARG A 54 14.50 2.84 -4.62
N ASP A 55 15.06 3.99 -4.30
CA ASP A 55 14.92 4.65 -3.01
C ASP A 55 14.37 6.07 -3.20
N ASN A 56 13.28 6.38 -2.51
CA ASN A 56 12.63 7.69 -2.57
C ASN A 56 12.40 8.23 -1.16
N ILE A 57 12.69 9.51 -0.94
CA ILE A 57 12.38 10.20 0.31
C ILE A 57 11.35 11.31 0.02
N ILE A 58 10.20 11.22 0.67
CA ILE A 58 9.12 12.22 0.58
C ILE A 58 9.05 12.96 1.91
N LYS A 59 9.34 14.28 1.89
CA LYS A 59 9.24 15.15 3.07
C LYS A 59 7.95 15.96 3.01
N LEU A 60 7.14 15.86 4.04
CA LEU A 60 5.87 16.58 4.20
C LEU A 60 5.72 17.04 5.64
N HIS A 61 5.04 18.17 5.82
CA HIS A 61 4.66 18.62 7.16
C HIS A 61 3.62 17.70 7.78
N THR A 62 3.55 17.72 9.12
CA THR A 62 2.53 16.97 9.86
C THR A 62 1.13 17.44 9.44
N GLY A 63 0.20 16.51 9.25
CA GLY A 63 -1.18 16.84 8.84
C GLY A 63 -1.40 16.96 7.33
N GLU A 64 -0.38 16.87 6.49
CA GLU A 64 -0.54 16.93 5.02
C GLU A 64 -0.98 15.61 4.35
N GLY A 65 -1.24 14.57 5.14
CA GLY A 65 -1.77 13.31 4.64
C GLY A 65 -0.72 12.39 4.04
N LYS A 66 0.44 12.26 4.68
CA LYS A 66 1.53 11.34 4.31
C LYS A 66 1.03 9.92 4.10
N THR A 67 0.18 9.44 5.00
CA THR A 67 -0.39 8.08 4.95
C THR A 67 -1.13 7.83 3.64
N LEU A 68 -1.99 8.76 3.22
CA LEU A 68 -2.72 8.64 1.96
C LEU A 68 -1.78 8.57 0.75
N ILE A 69 -0.76 9.44 0.71
CA ILE A 69 0.23 9.44 -0.38
C ILE A 69 0.96 8.10 -0.43
N GLY A 70 1.43 7.60 0.72
CA GLY A 70 2.12 6.33 0.80
C GLY A 70 1.24 5.15 0.36
N LEU A 71 0.00 5.10 0.83
CA LEU A 71 -0.93 4.05 0.44
C LEU A 71 -1.26 4.08 -1.06
N LEU A 72 -1.42 5.27 -1.65
CA LEU A 72 -1.66 5.41 -3.10
C LEU A 72 -0.45 4.99 -3.95
N ILE A 73 0.76 5.29 -3.48
CA ILE A 73 2.01 4.82 -4.11
C ILE A 73 2.07 3.29 -4.11
N LEU A 74 1.81 2.64 -2.96
CA LEU A 74 1.81 1.18 -2.88
C LEU A 74 0.67 0.56 -3.70
N GLN A 75 -0.50 1.18 -3.74
CA GLN A 75 -1.60 0.69 -4.58
C GLN A 75 -1.25 0.79 -6.08
N SER A 76 -0.56 1.86 -6.49
CA SER A 76 -0.02 1.99 -7.85
C SER A 76 0.96 0.85 -8.18
N LYS A 77 1.88 0.54 -7.26
CA LYS A 77 2.83 -0.57 -7.41
C LYS A 77 2.14 -1.92 -7.49
N ILE A 78 1.18 -2.22 -6.61
CA ILE A 78 0.37 -3.44 -6.68
C ILE A 78 -0.34 -3.55 -8.03
N ASN A 79 -0.93 -2.48 -8.52
CA ASN A 79 -1.65 -2.50 -9.81
C ASN A 79 -0.72 -2.72 -11.00
N GLU A 80 0.54 -2.24 -10.91
CA GLU A 80 1.57 -2.40 -11.94
C GLU A 80 2.18 -3.79 -11.94
N THR A 81 2.55 -4.33 -10.77
CA THR A 81 3.39 -5.53 -10.64
C THR A 81 2.64 -6.78 -10.17
N ASN A 82 1.47 -6.64 -9.55
CA ASN A 82 0.75 -7.69 -8.82
C ASN A 82 1.64 -8.39 -7.77
N ALA A 83 2.55 -7.66 -7.15
CA ALA A 83 3.49 -8.17 -6.17
C ALA A 83 3.21 -7.61 -4.76
N PRO A 84 3.67 -8.29 -3.69
CA PRO A 84 3.46 -7.88 -2.30
C PRO A 84 4.06 -6.51 -2.00
N CYS A 85 3.27 -5.64 -1.35
CA CYS A 85 3.69 -4.31 -0.92
C CYS A 85 3.35 -4.08 0.56
N ILE A 86 4.26 -3.43 1.31
CA ILE A 86 4.14 -3.23 2.75
C ILE A 86 4.16 -1.74 3.12
N TYR A 87 3.24 -1.35 4.00
CA TYR A 87 3.25 -0.07 4.70
C TYR A 87 3.63 -0.29 6.16
N ILE A 88 4.77 0.26 6.59
CA ILE A 88 5.37 0.04 7.91
C ILE A 88 5.25 1.29 8.75
N CYS A 89 4.67 1.16 9.94
CA CYS A 89 4.57 2.21 10.94
C CYS A 89 5.57 1.98 12.09
N PRO A 90 6.00 3.03 12.80
CA PRO A 90 6.91 2.90 13.94
C PRO A 90 6.33 2.03 15.07
N ASN A 91 5.02 2.11 15.28
CA ASN A 91 4.34 1.39 16.35
C ASN A 91 2.91 0.96 15.98
N ILE A 92 2.31 0.15 16.84
CA ILE A 92 0.96 -0.40 16.63
C ILE A 92 -0.13 0.67 16.58
N TYR A 93 0.00 1.79 17.29
CA TYR A 93 -1.02 2.85 17.30
C TYR A 93 -1.09 3.56 15.96
N LEU A 94 0.07 3.87 15.37
CA LEU A 94 0.16 4.45 14.03
C LEU A 94 -0.28 3.47 12.95
N ALA A 95 0.03 2.17 13.11
CA ALA A 95 -0.50 1.15 12.20
C ALA A 95 -2.03 1.09 12.22
N LYS A 96 -2.66 1.15 13.41
CA LYS A 96 -4.12 1.23 13.54
C LYS A 96 -4.70 2.51 12.91
N GLN A 97 -3.98 3.62 13.02
CA GLN A 97 -4.38 4.87 12.36
C GLN A 97 -4.31 4.73 10.84
N ALA A 98 -3.24 4.16 10.30
CA ALA A 98 -3.08 3.92 8.88
C ALA A 98 -4.19 2.97 8.33
N VAL A 99 -4.61 1.99 9.12
CA VAL A 99 -5.77 1.12 8.79
C VAL A 99 -7.05 1.94 8.67
N LYS A 100 -7.34 2.82 9.63
CA LYS A 100 -8.53 3.70 9.56
C LYS A 100 -8.49 4.62 8.35
N ASP A 101 -7.31 5.13 8.00
CA ASP A 101 -7.13 5.95 6.81
C ASP A 101 -7.36 5.13 5.53
N ALA A 102 -6.83 3.90 5.45
CA ALA A 102 -7.09 3.00 4.33
C ALA A 102 -8.59 2.72 4.15
N GLU A 103 -9.31 2.43 5.26
CA GLU A 103 -10.77 2.26 5.24
C GLU A 103 -11.51 3.51 4.80
N LYS A 104 -11.12 4.68 5.31
CA LYS A 104 -11.71 5.97 4.95
C LYS A 104 -11.60 6.24 3.45
N PHE A 105 -10.45 5.93 2.88
CA PHE A 105 -10.16 6.18 1.46
C PHE A 105 -10.56 5.02 0.54
N GLY A 106 -11.02 3.89 1.08
CA GLY A 106 -11.41 2.71 0.29
C GLY A 106 -10.21 2.00 -0.35
N ILE A 107 -9.01 2.12 0.23
CA ILE A 107 -7.80 1.47 -0.28
C ILE A 107 -7.74 0.03 0.25
N PRO A 108 -7.59 -0.98 -0.61
CA PRO A 108 -7.50 -2.38 -0.19
C PRO A 108 -6.26 -2.64 0.68
N TYR A 109 -6.48 -3.15 1.87
CA TYR A 109 -5.42 -3.48 2.81
C TYR A 109 -5.67 -4.81 3.51
N CYS A 110 -4.64 -5.34 4.17
CA CYS A 110 -4.71 -6.44 5.11
C CYS A 110 -3.75 -6.21 6.28
N ILE A 111 -3.96 -6.96 7.36
CA ILE A 111 -3.12 -6.94 8.56
C ILE A 111 -2.75 -8.38 8.94
N ILE A 112 -1.67 -8.54 9.69
CA ILE A 112 -1.35 -9.81 10.34
C ILE A 112 -2.15 -9.86 11.64
N ASP A 113 -3.09 -10.77 11.71
CA ASP A 113 -3.97 -10.96 12.86
C ASP A 113 -3.30 -11.72 14.02
N GLN A 114 -4.10 -12.18 14.99
CA GLN A 114 -3.62 -12.94 16.14
C GLN A 114 -3.10 -14.33 15.79
N SER A 115 -3.53 -14.89 14.66
CA SER A 115 -3.03 -16.19 14.16
C SER A 115 -1.58 -16.13 13.72
N LYS A 116 -1.03 -14.92 13.54
CA LYS A 116 0.33 -14.64 13.02
C LYS A 116 0.55 -15.19 11.60
N THR A 117 -0.52 -15.53 10.91
CA THR A 117 -0.47 -15.99 9.53
C THR A 117 -0.40 -14.80 8.59
N ILE A 118 0.45 -14.90 7.59
CA ILE A 118 0.55 -13.87 6.55
C ILE A 118 -0.65 -14.01 5.60
N PRO A 119 -1.40 -12.93 5.36
CA PRO A 119 -2.60 -13.00 4.55
C PRO A 119 -2.31 -13.39 3.09
N ASP A 120 -3.12 -14.29 2.53
CA ASP A 120 -3.02 -14.71 1.12
C ASP A 120 -3.22 -13.55 0.15
N ASP A 121 -4.07 -12.56 0.50
CA ASP A 121 -4.27 -11.36 -0.30
C ASP A 121 -3.00 -10.50 -0.43
N PHE A 122 -2.16 -10.48 0.60
CA PHE A 122 -0.85 -9.85 0.53
C PHE A 122 0.11 -10.66 -0.36
N LEU A 123 0.22 -11.96 -0.12
CA LEU A 123 1.11 -12.84 -0.90
C LEU A 123 0.78 -12.82 -2.40
N ALA A 124 -0.50 -12.69 -2.73
CA ALA A 124 -0.97 -12.60 -4.11
C ALA A 124 -0.90 -11.18 -4.71
N GLY A 125 -0.32 -10.20 -4.00
CA GLY A 125 -0.24 -8.83 -4.48
C GLY A 125 -1.60 -8.19 -4.76
N ARG A 126 -2.61 -8.46 -3.91
CA ARG A 126 -3.96 -7.90 -4.04
C ARG A 126 -4.24 -6.78 -3.04
N LYS A 127 -3.61 -6.83 -1.87
CA LYS A 127 -3.83 -5.87 -0.78
C LYS A 127 -2.50 -5.43 -0.16
N ILE A 128 -2.45 -4.18 0.28
CA ILE A 128 -1.31 -3.63 1.01
C ILE A 128 -1.28 -4.23 2.41
N LEU A 129 -0.15 -4.79 2.83
CA LEU A 129 0.04 -5.17 4.23
C LEU A 129 0.38 -3.93 5.05
N ILE A 130 -0.49 -3.58 6.00
CA ILE A 130 -0.21 -2.51 6.98
C ILE A 130 0.26 -3.17 8.28
N THR A 131 1.46 -2.78 8.74
CA THR A 131 2.06 -3.38 9.94
C THR A 131 2.97 -2.39 10.67
N HIS A 132 3.65 -2.82 11.71
CA HIS A 132 4.61 -2.00 12.45
C HIS A 132 5.96 -2.71 12.59
N VAL A 133 7.00 -1.92 12.84
CA VAL A 133 8.41 -2.35 12.85
C VAL A 133 8.63 -3.63 13.64
N GLN A 134 8.13 -3.72 14.87
CA GLN A 134 8.34 -4.87 15.75
C GLN A 134 7.76 -6.20 15.23
N LYS A 135 6.76 -6.15 14.34
CA LYS A 135 6.23 -7.37 13.69
C LYS A 135 7.12 -7.89 12.58
N LEU A 136 7.84 -6.99 11.91
CA LEU A 136 8.75 -7.34 10.82
C LEU A 136 10.15 -7.72 11.31
N PHE A 137 10.68 -6.95 12.25
CA PHE A 137 12.05 -7.09 12.76
C PHE A 137 12.06 -7.85 14.09
N ASN A 138 11.55 -9.07 14.09
CA ASN A 138 11.68 -9.99 15.24
C ASN A 138 12.35 -11.28 14.77
N GLY A 139 12.99 -12.01 15.70
CA GLY A 139 13.74 -13.23 15.39
C GLY A 139 12.92 -14.39 14.79
N LYS A 140 11.62 -14.22 14.58
CA LYS A 140 10.70 -15.18 13.97
C LYS A 140 10.01 -14.61 12.72
N THR A 141 10.60 -13.57 12.12
CA THR A 141 10.01 -12.92 10.95
C THR A 141 9.99 -13.84 9.73
N ALA A 142 8.90 -13.85 8.99
CA ALA A 142 8.81 -14.51 7.70
C ALA A 142 9.47 -13.71 6.56
N PHE A 143 9.90 -12.48 6.84
CA PHE A 143 10.56 -11.56 5.90
C PHE A 143 12.10 -11.61 5.98
N GLY A 144 12.64 -12.68 6.55
CA GLY A 144 14.07 -12.86 6.76
C GLY A 144 14.86 -13.24 5.48
N LEU A 145 16.18 -13.39 5.65
CA LEU A 145 17.15 -13.71 4.58
C LEU A 145 17.24 -15.22 4.30
N GLY A 146 16.18 -15.97 4.32
CA GLY A 146 16.19 -17.42 4.09
C GLY A 146 15.61 -17.83 2.73
N SER A 147 15.83 -19.09 2.34
CA SER A 147 15.24 -19.67 1.11
C SER A 147 13.71 -19.70 1.10
N LYS A 148 13.06 -19.46 2.24
CA LYS A 148 11.61 -19.34 2.41
C LYS A 148 11.17 -17.90 2.66
N SER A 149 12.04 -16.90 2.44
CA SER A 149 11.69 -15.50 2.65
C SER A 149 10.65 -15.03 1.64
N ILE A 150 9.70 -14.20 2.13
CA ILE A 150 8.70 -13.59 1.27
C ILE A 150 9.36 -12.45 0.50
N GLN A 151 9.26 -12.51 -0.83
CA GLN A 151 9.70 -11.43 -1.72
C GLN A 151 8.71 -10.28 -1.64
N VAL A 152 9.20 -9.07 -1.38
CA VAL A 152 8.39 -7.85 -1.31
C VAL A 152 8.87 -6.90 -2.40
N ASP A 153 7.94 -6.37 -3.20
CA ASP A 153 8.25 -5.43 -4.29
C ASP A 153 8.56 -4.03 -3.77
N SER A 154 7.68 -3.51 -2.93
CA SER A 154 7.79 -2.13 -2.45
C SER A 154 7.45 -2.01 -0.97
N ILE A 155 8.22 -1.17 -0.28
CA ILE A 155 8.05 -0.88 1.15
C ILE A 155 7.99 0.63 1.34
N ILE A 156 7.02 1.08 2.15
CA ILE A 156 6.98 2.44 2.65
C ILE A 156 7.16 2.43 4.16
N LEU A 157 8.08 3.25 4.65
CA LEU A 157 8.28 3.53 6.06
C LEU A 157 7.58 4.86 6.39
N ASP A 158 6.54 4.80 7.20
CA ASP A 158 5.87 5.99 7.74
C ASP A 158 6.72 6.56 8.88
N ASP A 159 7.20 7.79 8.71
CA ASP A 159 8.22 8.36 9.59
C ASP A 159 9.47 7.44 9.68
N SER A 160 10.26 7.47 8.62
CA SER A 160 11.41 6.57 8.47
C SER A 160 12.41 6.67 9.63
N GLN A 161 12.60 7.86 10.22
CA GLN A 161 13.47 8.02 11.39
C GLN A 161 12.91 7.27 12.60
N ALA A 162 11.63 7.45 12.92
CA ALA A 162 11.00 6.75 14.03
C ALA A 162 10.93 5.23 13.80
N CYS A 163 10.78 4.78 12.56
CA CYS A 163 10.87 3.36 12.22
C CYS A 163 12.26 2.79 12.47
N ILE A 164 13.33 3.50 12.09
CA ILE A 164 14.72 3.07 12.30
C ILE A 164 15.06 3.05 13.78
N ASP A 165 14.63 4.06 14.54
CA ASP A 165 14.91 4.15 15.98
C ASP A 165 14.14 3.07 16.79
N ALA A 166 13.13 2.44 16.20
CA ALA A 166 12.31 1.38 16.82
C ALA A 166 12.80 -0.06 16.53
N ILE A 167 13.86 -0.24 15.73
CA ILE A 167 14.53 -1.51 15.43
C ILE A 167 15.55 -1.83 16.52
#